data_6aebd99fcc31dc92a9d2be494098ef41
#
_entry.id   6aebd99fcc31dc92a9d2be494098ef41
#
_cell.length_a   1.000
_cell.length_b   1.000
_cell.length_c   1.000
_cell.angle_alpha   90.00
_cell.angle_beta   90.00
_cell.angle_gamma   90.00
#
_symmetry.space_group_name_H-M   'P 1'
#
loop_
_entity.id
_entity.type
_entity.pdbx_description
1 polymer ?
#
loop_
_entity_poly.entity_id
_entity_poly.type
_entity_poly.pdbx_seq_one_letter_code
_entity_poly.pdbx_strand_id
1 'polypeptide(L)'
;MKKQAGFTLIELVIVIIILGILAVTAAPKFLNLQNDAKTAAASGVLAAVQSSSQLVYSKAALEGVEASPSASVSSADNTTIAVVYGYPKASKDGIAKAVTIDGSWSSASSASETYSFAPVDAKEKADCVLYKGATDSAPATAVLGKINASKECAEAP
;
A
#
# COMPACT_ATOMS: atom_id res chain seq x y z
N MET A 1 -23.22 -55.09 7.53
CA MET A 1 -21.98 -54.61 6.86
C MET A 1 -22.40 -53.67 5.75
N LYS A 2 -22.04 -52.37 5.78
CA LYS A 2 -22.30 -51.39 4.69
C LYS A 2 -21.32 -51.68 3.54
N LYS A 3 -21.85 -51.99 2.34
CA LYS A 3 -21.03 -52.11 1.13
C LYS A 3 -20.52 -50.72 0.76
N GLN A 4 -19.20 -50.52 0.70
CA GLN A 4 -18.62 -49.36 0.11
C GLN A 4 -18.65 -49.50 -1.42
N ALA A 5 -19.35 -48.59 -2.09
CA ALA A 5 -19.30 -48.46 -3.54
C ALA A 5 -18.02 -47.69 -3.92
N GLY A 6 -17.19 -48.32 -4.75
CA GLY A 6 -15.99 -47.66 -5.31
C GLY A 6 -16.35 -46.88 -6.59
N PHE A 7 -15.57 -45.84 -6.90
CA PHE A 7 -15.68 -45.12 -8.15
C PHE A 7 -15.33 -45.99 -9.36
N THR A 8 -16.05 -45.83 -10.44
CA THR A 8 -15.71 -46.45 -11.71
C THR A 8 -14.64 -45.67 -12.45
N LEU A 9 -13.83 -46.34 -13.27
CA LEU A 9 -12.78 -45.71 -14.05
C LEU A 9 -13.37 -44.63 -15.01
N ILE A 10 -14.54 -44.88 -15.56
CA ILE A 10 -15.20 -43.94 -16.47
C ILE A 10 -15.68 -42.66 -15.76
N GLU A 11 -16.18 -42.76 -14.53
CA GLU A 11 -16.56 -41.59 -13.73
C GLU A 11 -15.32 -40.72 -13.45
N LEU A 12 -14.19 -41.33 -13.11
CA LEU A 12 -12.95 -40.58 -12.88
C LEU A 12 -12.48 -39.89 -14.15
N VAL A 13 -12.47 -40.57 -15.31
CA VAL A 13 -12.05 -39.98 -16.58
C VAL A 13 -12.94 -38.83 -17.02
N ILE A 14 -14.26 -38.95 -16.88
CA ILE A 14 -15.18 -37.89 -17.21
C ILE A 14 -14.94 -36.64 -16.33
N VAL A 15 -14.73 -36.83 -15.02
CA VAL A 15 -14.48 -35.72 -14.10
C VAL A 15 -13.19 -34.97 -14.44
N ILE A 16 -12.09 -35.67 -14.74
CA ILE A 16 -10.83 -34.99 -15.08
C ILE A 16 -10.93 -34.24 -16.43
N ILE A 17 -11.69 -34.76 -17.41
CA ILE A 17 -11.93 -34.06 -18.67
C ILE A 17 -12.72 -32.76 -18.43
N ILE A 18 -13.81 -32.82 -17.67
CA ILE A 18 -14.62 -31.64 -17.32
C ILE A 18 -13.79 -30.62 -16.55
N LEU A 19 -13.04 -31.04 -15.54
CA LEU A 19 -12.15 -30.17 -14.77
C LEU A 19 -11.07 -29.54 -15.66
N GLY A 20 -10.51 -30.29 -16.61
CA GLY A 20 -9.53 -29.77 -17.57
C GLY A 20 -10.10 -28.64 -18.42
N ILE A 21 -11.31 -28.81 -18.96
CA ILE A 21 -12.00 -27.77 -19.77
C ILE A 21 -12.30 -26.53 -18.90
N LEU A 22 -12.82 -26.71 -17.68
CA LEU A 22 -13.11 -25.62 -16.77
C LEU A 22 -11.85 -24.86 -16.34
N ALA A 23 -10.76 -25.56 -16.09
CA ALA A 23 -9.49 -24.94 -15.69
C ALA A 23 -8.95 -23.99 -16.76
N VAL A 24 -8.99 -24.35 -18.03
CA VAL A 24 -8.53 -23.51 -19.15
C VAL A 24 -9.34 -22.20 -19.26
N THR A 25 -10.64 -22.24 -18.97
CA THR A 25 -11.50 -21.05 -19.06
C THR A 25 -11.49 -20.18 -17.79
N ALA A 26 -11.26 -20.77 -16.61
CA ALA A 26 -11.30 -20.07 -15.35
C ALA A 26 -9.95 -19.41 -14.96
N ALA A 27 -8.82 -20.08 -15.22
CA ALA A 27 -7.50 -19.60 -14.80
C ALA A 27 -7.17 -18.17 -15.27
N PRO A 28 -7.43 -17.74 -16.51
CA PRO A 28 -7.14 -16.36 -16.95
C PRO A 28 -7.94 -15.31 -16.16
N LYS A 29 -9.18 -15.61 -15.78
CA LYS A 29 -10.03 -14.68 -15.01
C LYS A 29 -9.50 -14.48 -13.59
N PHE A 30 -9.01 -15.53 -12.95
CA PHE A 30 -8.43 -15.42 -11.61
C PHE A 30 -7.13 -14.60 -11.59
N LEU A 31 -6.30 -14.70 -12.63
CA LEU A 31 -5.07 -13.90 -12.74
C LEU A 31 -5.38 -12.40 -12.86
N ASN A 32 -6.40 -12.02 -13.61
CA ASN A 32 -6.82 -10.62 -13.71
C ASN A 32 -7.35 -10.09 -12.37
N LEU A 33 -8.18 -10.85 -11.66
CA LEU A 33 -8.71 -10.46 -10.35
C LEU A 33 -7.60 -10.25 -9.32
N GLN A 34 -6.51 -11.00 -9.38
CA GLN A 34 -5.37 -10.81 -8.47
C GLN A 34 -4.66 -9.47 -8.69
N ASN A 35 -4.54 -9.02 -9.93
CA ASN A 35 -3.97 -7.71 -10.22
C ASN A 35 -4.89 -6.58 -9.75
N ASP A 36 -6.19 -6.70 -10.02
CA ASP A 36 -7.19 -5.72 -9.57
C ASP A 36 -7.21 -5.61 -8.03
N ALA A 37 -7.11 -6.74 -7.33
CA ALA A 37 -7.03 -6.76 -5.87
C ALA A 37 -5.76 -6.05 -5.34
N LYS A 38 -4.61 -6.21 -6.00
CA LYS A 38 -3.36 -5.52 -5.64
C LYS A 38 -3.47 -4.01 -5.84
N THR A 39 -4.06 -3.58 -6.96
CA THR A 39 -4.29 -2.16 -7.24
C THR A 39 -5.29 -1.54 -6.24
N ALA A 40 -6.34 -2.28 -5.88
CA ALA A 40 -7.29 -1.86 -4.86
C ALA A 40 -6.63 -1.74 -3.48
N ALA A 41 -5.75 -2.67 -3.11
CA ALA A 41 -4.97 -2.60 -1.88
C ALA A 41 -4.05 -1.36 -1.86
N ALA A 42 -3.35 -1.07 -2.95
CA ALA A 42 -2.52 0.14 -3.08
C ALA A 42 -3.34 1.42 -2.95
N SER A 43 -4.54 1.45 -3.52
CA SER A 43 -5.48 2.58 -3.38
C SER A 43 -5.95 2.75 -1.93
N GLY A 44 -6.14 1.66 -1.20
CA GLY A 44 -6.46 1.68 0.23
C GLY A 44 -5.32 2.29 1.07
N VAL A 45 -4.08 1.87 0.79
CA VAL A 45 -2.89 2.44 1.46
C VAL A 45 -2.73 3.92 1.11
N LEU A 46 -2.94 4.31 -0.14
CA LEU A 46 -2.92 5.73 -0.55
C LEU A 46 -3.92 6.56 0.27
N ALA A 47 -5.16 6.07 0.39
CA ALA A 47 -6.19 6.77 1.18
C ALA A 47 -5.81 6.87 2.67
N ALA A 48 -5.20 5.83 3.24
CA ALA A 48 -4.71 5.84 4.61
C ALA A 48 -3.59 6.88 4.82
N VAL A 49 -2.63 6.95 3.89
CA VAL A 49 -1.53 7.93 3.91
C VAL A 49 -2.07 9.36 3.79
N GLN A 50 -3.00 9.61 2.88
CA GLN A 50 -3.63 10.93 2.71
C GLN A 50 -4.41 11.34 3.96
N SER A 51 -5.24 10.44 4.49
CA SER A 51 -6.04 10.72 5.69
C SER A 51 -5.17 10.99 6.92
N SER A 52 -4.14 10.17 7.15
CA SER A 52 -3.23 10.37 8.28
C SER A 52 -2.43 11.67 8.15
N SER A 53 -2.02 12.02 6.94
CA SER A 53 -1.35 13.30 6.66
C SER A 53 -2.23 14.52 7.03
N GLN A 54 -3.53 14.47 6.69
CA GLN A 54 -4.49 15.51 7.02
C GLN A 54 -4.78 15.59 8.54
N LEU A 55 -4.86 14.44 9.21
CA LEU A 55 -5.04 14.39 10.67
C LEU A 55 -3.86 15.03 11.40
N VAL A 56 -2.63 14.72 10.97
CA VAL A 56 -1.42 15.33 11.54
C VAL A 56 -1.39 16.83 11.27
N TYR A 57 -1.75 17.27 10.07
CA TYR A 57 -1.85 18.71 9.76
C TYR A 57 -2.85 19.41 10.67
N SER A 58 -4.03 18.83 10.86
CA SER A 58 -5.05 19.38 11.77
C SER A 58 -4.52 19.50 13.20
N LYS A 59 -3.75 18.49 13.65
CA LYS A 59 -3.10 18.50 14.96
C LYS A 59 -2.04 19.61 15.05
N ALA A 60 -1.20 19.75 14.03
CA ALA A 60 -0.17 20.78 13.95
C ALA A 60 -0.79 22.20 13.97
N ALA A 61 -1.92 22.39 13.30
CA ALA A 61 -2.66 23.64 13.31
C ALA A 61 -3.25 23.97 14.69
N LEU A 62 -3.74 22.95 15.42
CA LEU A 62 -4.21 23.14 16.81
C LEU A 62 -3.07 23.50 17.77
N GLU A 63 -1.86 23.03 17.51
CA GLU A 63 -0.67 23.32 18.31
C GLU A 63 0.06 24.59 17.83
N GLY A 64 -0.39 25.24 16.72
CA GLY A 64 0.19 26.46 16.17
C GLY A 64 1.57 26.27 15.52
N VAL A 65 1.87 25.06 15.04
CA VAL A 65 3.16 24.71 14.43
C VAL A 65 3.05 24.42 12.93
N GLU A 66 1.90 24.71 12.32
CA GLU A 66 1.61 24.43 10.91
C GLU A 66 2.50 25.21 9.93
N ALA A 67 3.04 26.35 10.34
CA ALA A 67 3.95 27.15 9.51
C ALA A 67 5.44 26.87 9.79
N SER A 68 5.73 25.95 10.71
CA SER A 68 7.10 25.68 11.14
C SER A 68 7.84 24.80 10.13
N PRO A 69 9.06 25.16 9.70
CA PRO A 69 9.86 24.31 8.80
C PRO A 69 10.34 23.01 9.46
N SER A 70 10.26 22.94 10.78
CA SER A 70 10.57 21.74 11.56
C SER A 70 9.92 21.82 12.93
N ALA A 71 9.04 20.86 13.21
CA ALA A 71 8.37 20.72 14.49
C ALA A 71 8.05 19.24 14.77
N SER A 72 7.35 18.98 15.86
CA SER A 72 6.82 17.66 16.16
C SER A 72 5.46 17.79 16.84
N VAL A 73 4.58 16.86 16.57
CA VAL A 73 3.27 16.74 17.26
C VAL A 73 3.17 15.40 17.93
N SER A 74 2.41 15.33 19.02
CA SER A 74 2.17 14.07 19.73
C SER A 74 0.84 13.47 19.28
N SER A 75 0.87 12.19 18.91
CA SER A 75 -0.33 11.40 18.63
C SER A 75 -1.05 11.04 19.93
N ALA A 76 -2.28 10.52 19.84
CA ALA A 76 -3.09 10.11 21.01
C ALA A 76 -2.45 8.98 21.85
N ASP A 77 -1.58 8.19 21.23
CA ASP A 77 -0.80 7.12 21.88
C ASP A 77 0.57 7.59 22.40
N ASN A 78 0.80 8.90 22.53
CA ASN A 78 2.07 9.52 22.91
C ASN A 78 3.22 9.31 21.90
N THR A 79 2.97 8.82 20.71
CA THR A 79 3.98 8.73 19.66
C THR A 79 4.28 10.13 19.12
N THR A 80 5.55 10.51 19.11
CA THR A 80 5.99 11.78 18.53
C THR A 80 6.20 11.63 17.03
N ILE A 81 5.52 12.48 16.25
CA ILE A 81 5.55 12.53 14.79
C ILE A 81 6.29 13.80 14.37
N ALA A 82 7.37 13.65 13.61
CA ALA A 82 8.08 14.80 13.04
C ALA A 82 7.25 15.43 11.91
N VAL A 83 7.10 16.75 11.93
CA VAL A 83 6.34 17.52 10.95
C VAL A 83 7.19 18.61 10.30
N VAL A 84 6.81 18.95 9.06
CA VAL A 84 7.40 20.01 8.25
C VAL A 84 6.23 20.78 7.65
N TYR A 85 6.13 22.08 7.91
CA TYR A 85 5.02 22.92 7.51
C TYR A 85 3.65 22.30 7.84
N GLY A 86 3.53 21.72 9.05
CA GLY A 86 2.31 21.10 9.56
C GLY A 86 2.04 19.68 9.07
N TYR A 87 2.69 19.22 8.01
CA TYR A 87 2.53 17.86 7.47
C TYR A 87 3.57 16.89 8.00
N PRO A 88 3.28 15.57 8.07
CA PRO A 88 4.29 14.59 8.43
C PRO A 88 5.52 14.70 7.54
N LYS A 89 6.70 14.71 8.15
CA LYS A 89 7.95 14.65 7.38
C LYS A 89 8.00 13.36 6.54
N ALA A 90 8.54 13.44 5.33
CA ALA A 90 8.75 12.26 4.47
C ALA A 90 9.89 11.38 5.01
N SER A 91 9.67 10.74 6.14
CA SER A 91 10.67 9.95 6.87
C SER A 91 10.03 8.90 7.76
N LYS A 92 10.87 8.02 8.32
CA LYS A 92 10.44 7.02 9.29
C LYS A 92 9.83 7.64 10.55
N ASP A 93 10.33 8.80 11.01
CA ASP A 93 9.83 9.50 12.19
C ASP A 93 8.66 10.45 11.89
N GLY A 94 8.32 10.64 10.64
CA GLY A 94 7.18 11.42 10.18
C GLY A 94 6.05 10.53 9.69
N ILE A 95 5.89 10.43 8.35
CA ILE A 95 4.73 9.75 7.74
C ILE A 95 4.63 8.27 8.10
N ALA A 96 5.75 7.56 8.30
CA ALA A 96 5.69 6.15 8.68
C ALA A 96 5.15 5.92 10.10
N LYS A 97 5.31 6.89 11.00
CA LYS A 97 4.68 6.85 12.33
C LYS A 97 3.24 7.35 12.32
N ALA A 98 2.90 8.20 11.37
CA ALA A 98 1.57 8.78 11.26
C ALA A 98 0.54 7.80 10.70
N VAL A 99 0.99 6.79 9.94
CA VAL A 99 0.12 5.82 9.29
C VAL A 99 0.34 4.42 9.85
N THR A 100 -0.75 3.72 10.15
CA THR A 100 -0.70 2.30 10.55
C THR A 100 -1.03 1.45 9.34
N ILE A 101 -0.06 0.69 8.86
CA ILE A 101 -0.21 -0.23 7.73
C ILE A 101 0.15 -1.63 8.23
N ASP A 102 -0.54 -2.64 7.73
CA ASP A 102 -0.23 -4.03 8.08
C ASP A 102 1.15 -4.48 7.58
N GLY A 103 1.64 -5.59 8.11
CA GLY A 103 2.98 -6.11 7.80
C GLY A 103 3.16 -6.62 6.36
N SER A 104 2.14 -6.55 5.51
CA SER A 104 2.24 -6.91 4.09
C SER A 104 2.87 -5.80 3.24
N TRP A 105 3.02 -4.60 3.81
CA TRP A 105 3.65 -3.45 3.19
C TRP A 105 4.93 -3.06 3.93
N SER A 106 5.96 -2.74 3.18
CA SER A 106 7.21 -2.15 3.67
C SER A 106 7.28 -0.69 3.30
N SER A 107 8.06 0.06 4.07
CA SER A 107 8.26 1.49 3.84
C SER A 107 9.75 1.82 3.74
N ALA A 108 10.10 2.73 2.85
CA ALA A 108 11.47 3.18 2.63
C ALA A 108 11.54 4.66 2.30
N SER A 109 12.59 5.33 2.77
CA SER A 109 12.95 6.66 2.29
C SER A 109 13.60 6.50 0.92
N SER A 110 13.05 7.17 -0.08
CA SER A 110 13.50 7.04 -1.47
C SER A 110 14.52 8.12 -1.82
N ALA A 111 14.19 9.36 -1.68
CA ALA A 111 15.08 10.49 -1.95
C ALA A 111 14.82 11.58 -0.90
N SER A 112 15.56 12.68 -0.97
CA SER A 112 15.26 13.87 -0.15
C SER A 112 13.79 14.25 -0.35
N GLU A 113 13.04 14.35 0.76
CA GLU A 113 11.63 14.76 0.81
C GLU A 113 10.60 13.78 0.23
N THR A 114 10.99 12.54 -0.08
CA THR A 114 10.06 11.50 -0.50
C THR A 114 10.13 10.26 0.38
N TYR A 115 8.98 9.62 0.57
CA TYR A 115 8.84 8.38 1.32
C TYR A 115 7.86 7.45 0.62
N SER A 116 8.21 6.18 0.50
CA SER A 116 7.40 5.23 -0.26
C SER A 116 6.89 4.07 0.58
N PHE A 117 5.72 3.58 0.23
CA PHE A 117 5.14 2.35 0.76
C PHE A 117 4.93 1.38 -0.40
N ALA A 118 5.45 0.17 -0.26
CA ALA A 118 5.36 -0.88 -1.27
C ALA A 118 5.06 -2.23 -0.63
N PRO A 119 4.40 -3.15 -1.34
CA PRO A 119 4.26 -4.53 -0.88
C PRO A 119 5.63 -5.16 -0.59
N VAL A 120 5.73 -5.97 0.48
CA VAL A 120 7.01 -6.60 0.88
C VAL A 120 7.62 -7.42 -0.27
N ASP A 121 6.78 -8.12 -1.05
CA ASP A 121 7.19 -8.92 -2.20
C ASP A 121 7.02 -8.17 -3.53
N ALA A 122 7.14 -6.83 -3.52
CA ALA A 122 6.94 -6.02 -4.71
C ALA A 122 7.93 -6.40 -5.81
N LYS A 123 7.38 -6.74 -6.98
CA LYS A 123 8.13 -6.93 -8.22
C LYS A 123 8.12 -5.63 -9.03
N GLU A 124 9.00 -5.56 -10.01
CA GLU A 124 8.96 -4.48 -11.01
C GLU A 124 7.53 -4.30 -11.57
N LYS A 125 7.11 -3.05 -11.74
CA LYS A 125 5.76 -2.63 -12.15
C LYS A 125 4.65 -2.88 -11.11
N ALA A 126 4.96 -3.37 -9.91
CA ALA A 126 3.97 -3.43 -8.84
C ALA A 126 3.53 -2.02 -8.41
N ASP A 127 2.27 -1.90 -7.98
CA ASP A 127 1.75 -0.66 -7.44
C ASP A 127 2.41 -0.32 -6.10
N CYS A 128 2.73 0.95 -5.91
CA CYS A 128 3.27 1.51 -4.68
C CYS A 128 2.64 2.87 -4.39
N VAL A 129 2.85 3.39 -3.20
CA VAL A 129 2.42 4.73 -2.81
C VAL A 129 3.65 5.58 -2.55
N LEU A 130 3.74 6.72 -3.22
CA LEU A 130 4.79 7.71 -3.05
C LEU A 130 4.22 8.92 -2.30
N TYR A 131 4.79 9.21 -1.14
CA TYR A 131 4.51 10.39 -0.34
C TYR A 131 5.60 11.43 -0.58
N LYS A 132 5.22 12.64 -0.94
CA LYS A 132 6.10 13.81 -1.05
C LYS A 132 5.82 14.71 0.15
N GLY A 133 6.87 15.05 0.91
CA GLY A 133 6.77 15.97 2.04
C GLY A 133 6.35 17.37 1.63
N ALA A 134 5.83 18.14 2.58
CA ALA A 134 5.54 19.54 2.36
C ALA A 134 6.82 20.37 2.25
N THR A 135 6.72 21.47 1.51
CA THR A 135 7.75 22.51 1.41
C THR A 135 7.17 23.86 1.86
N ASP A 136 7.97 24.90 1.88
CA ASP A 136 7.53 26.28 2.16
C ASP A 136 6.45 26.79 1.19
N SER A 137 6.41 26.22 -0.02
CA SER A 137 5.55 26.65 -1.13
C SER A 137 4.49 25.63 -1.57
N ALA A 138 4.54 24.39 -1.06
CA ALA A 138 3.64 23.33 -1.48
C ALA A 138 3.25 22.39 -0.31
N PRO A 139 1.98 21.98 -0.21
CA PRO A 139 1.52 21.00 0.76
C PRO A 139 2.09 19.62 0.44
N ALA A 140 2.08 18.74 1.45
CA ALA A 140 2.42 17.33 1.23
C ALA A 140 1.39 16.66 0.30
N THR A 141 1.87 15.74 -0.53
CA THR A 141 1.03 14.99 -1.46
C THR A 141 1.35 13.49 -1.40
N ALA A 142 0.36 12.67 -1.67
CA ALA A 142 0.55 11.23 -1.85
C ALA A 142 -0.11 10.79 -3.15
N VAL A 143 0.60 9.97 -3.93
CA VAL A 143 0.17 9.49 -5.24
C VAL A 143 0.48 8.01 -5.41
N LEU A 144 -0.26 7.35 -6.30
CA LEU A 144 0.10 6.00 -6.75
C LEU A 144 1.31 6.09 -7.67
N GLY A 145 2.21 5.15 -7.50
CA GLY A 145 3.39 4.97 -8.33
C GLY A 145 3.56 3.52 -8.76
N LYS A 146 4.64 3.27 -9.46
CA LYS A 146 5.08 1.92 -9.86
C LYS A 146 6.51 1.67 -9.43
N ILE A 147 6.78 0.44 -9.02
CA ILE A 147 8.14 0.00 -8.72
C ILE A 147 8.94 -0.08 -10.03
N ASN A 148 10.06 0.62 -10.06
CA ASN A 148 11.00 0.61 -11.18
C ASN A 148 11.99 -0.57 -11.09
N ALA A 149 12.87 -0.70 -12.09
CA ALA A 149 13.93 -1.72 -12.15
C ALA A 149 14.94 -1.62 -10.99
N SER A 150 15.10 -0.44 -10.41
CA SER A 150 15.96 -0.20 -9.21
C SER A 150 15.26 -0.52 -7.90
N LYS A 151 14.03 -1.08 -7.95
CA LYS A 151 13.15 -1.38 -6.80
C LYS A 151 12.71 -0.14 -6.01
N GLU A 152 12.71 1.02 -6.63
CA GLU A 152 12.22 2.26 -6.06
C GLU A 152 10.82 2.56 -6.57
N CYS A 153 9.99 3.20 -5.72
CA CYS A 153 8.69 3.68 -6.11
C CYS A 153 8.83 5.00 -6.87
N ALA A 154 8.43 5.01 -8.12
CA ALA A 154 8.39 6.21 -8.96
C ALA A 154 6.93 6.56 -9.30
N GLU A 155 6.66 7.84 -9.49
CA GLU A 155 5.34 8.31 -9.93
C GLU A 155 4.98 7.65 -11.25
N ALA A 156 3.74 7.16 -11.38
CA ALA A 156 3.26 6.60 -12.62
C ALA A 156 3.14 7.72 -13.67
N PRO A 157 3.59 7.45 -14.92
CA PRO A 157 3.52 8.45 -15.99
C PRO A 157 2.08 8.83 -16.38
#